data_b5a577cdbbece8bb410d372f5a75b050
#
_entry.id   b5a577cdbbece8bb410d372f5a75b050
#
_cell.length_a   1.000
_cell.length_b   1.000
_cell.length_c   1.000
_cell.angle_alpha   90.00
_cell.angle_beta   90.00
_cell.angle_gamma   90.00
#
_symmetry.space_group_name_H-M   'P 1'
#
loop_
_entity.id
_entity.type
_entity.pdbx_description
1 polymer ?
#
loop_
_entity_poly.entity_id
_entity_poly.type
_entity_poly.pdbx_seq_one_letter_code
_entity_poly.pdbx_strand_id
1 'polypeptide(L)'
;MPLEMVRRNRDIVPNKDIIIANLRNVFDPEISVNIYDLGLIYDIEVDDKNGWVTITHTLTSAFCPFADNIVADITAAGYLNTDANHVEVVTTFDPPFTIESVPEETRMMLGW
;
A
#
# COMPACT_ATOMS: atom_id res chain seq x y z
N MET A 1 -20.03 23.73 1.24
CA MET A 1 -21.24 23.45 0.49
C MET A 1 -21.98 22.26 1.05
N PRO A 2 -23.16 22.50 1.59
CA PRO A 2 -23.92 21.40 2.16
C PRO A 2 -24.21 20.28 1.14
N LEU A 3 -24.49 20.64 -0.08
CA LEU A 3 -24.79 19.64 -1.10
C LEU A 3 -23.59 18.73 -1.39
N GLU A 4 -22.42 19.31 -1.49
CA GLU A 4 -21.22 18.52 -1.72
C GLU A 4 -20.92 17.62 -0.53
N MET A 5 -21.12 18.13 0.68
CA MET A 5 -20.90 17.32 1.87
C MET A 5 -21.86 16.15 1.93
N VAL A 6 -23.13 16.37 1.59
CA VAL A 6 -24.13 15.31 1.57
C VAL A 6 -23.75 14.25 0.54
N ARG A 7 -23.32 14.66 -0.64
CA ARG A 7 -22.89 13.72 -1.67
C ARG A 7 -21.68 12.92 -1.21
N ARG A 8 -20.70 13.59 -0.60
CA ARG A 8 -19.53 12.89 -0.07
C ARG A 8 -19.92 11.84 0.95
N ASN A 9 -20.85 12.19 1.84
CA ASN A 9 -21.26 11.26 2.89
C ASN A 9 -21.97 10.03 2.34
N ARG A 10 -22.57 10.13 1.15
CA ARG A 10 -23.28 9.00 0.56
C ARG A 10 -22.45 8.18 -0.36
N ASP A 11 -21.56 8.85 -1.09
CA ASP A 11 -20.88 8.24 -2.24
C ASP A 11 -19.38 8.02 -2.00
N ILE A 12 -18.90 8.33 -0.80
CA ILE A 12 -17.48 8.17 -0.52
C ILE A 12 -17.13 6.71 -0.41
N VAL A 13 -16.23 6.31 -1.30
CA VAL A 13 -15.59 4.99 -1.29
C VAL A 13 -14.10 5.26 -1.35
N PRO A 14 -13.29 4.60 -0.50
CA PRO A 14 -11.84 4.76 -0.58
C PRO A 14 -11.35 4.49 -2.00
N ASN A 15 -10.51 5.38 -2.51
CA ASN A 15 -10.06 5.31 -3.89
C ASN A 15 -8.80 4.46 -4.00
N LYS A 16 -8.94 3.28 -4.57
CA LYS A 16 -7.83 2.35 -4.71
C LYS A 16 -6.69 2.91 -5.56
N ASP A 17 -7.02 3.67 -6.60
CA ASP A 17 -6.00 4.25 -7.47
C ASP A 17 -5.15 5.28 -6.72
N ILE A 18 -5.77 6.06 -5.84
CA ILE A 18 -5.03 7.00 -5.00
C ILE A 18 -4.15 6.25 -4.02
N ILE A 19 -4.66 5.17 -3.44
CA ILE A 19 -3.87 4.33 -2.53
C ILE A 19 -2.63 3.81 -3.24
N ILE A 20 -2.79 3.29 -4.45
CA ILE A 20 -1.66 2.79 -5.24
C ILE A 20 -0.66 3.90 -5.53
N ALA A 21 -1.15 5.08 -5.93
CA ALA A 21 -0.26 6.21 -6.20
C ALA A 21 0.52 6.61 -4.94
N ASN A 22 -0.14 6.59 -3.79
CA ASN A 22 0.54 6.89 -2.52
C ASN A 22 1.58 5.84 -2.18
N LEU A 23 1.27 4.56 -2.41
CA LEU A 23 2.20 3.47 -2.14
C LEU A 23 3.45 3.53 -3.01
N ARG A 24 3.33 4.09 -4.21
CA ARG A 24 4.49 4.31 -5.08
C ARG A 24 5.44 5.39 -4.57
N ASN A 25 5.05 6.10 -3.53
CA ASN A 25 5.91 7.06 -2.86
C ASN A 25 6.51 6.51 -1.56
N VAL A 26 6.29 5.25 -1.26
CA VAL A 26 6.86 4.58 -0.08
C VAL A 26 8.03 3.74 -0.56
N PHE A 27 9.20 3.98 0.02
CA PHE A 27 10.44 3.31 -0.39
C PHE A 27 10.99 2.47 0.74
N ASP A 28 11.49 1.29 0.39
CA ASP A 28 12.34 0.52 1.30
C ASP A 28 13.65 1.29 1.44
N PRO A 29 14.10 1.59 2.67
CA PRO A 29 15.30 2.41 2.85
C PRO A 29 16.57 1.79 2.28
N GLU A 30 16.58 0.50 2.03
CA GLU A 30 17.74 -0.20 1.49
C GLU A 30 17.70 -0.34 -0.02
N ILE A 31 16.56 -0.05 -0.65
CA ILE A 31 16.34 -0.25 -2.08
C ILE A 31 15.75 1.02 -2.68
N SER A 32 16.29 1.45 -3.81
CA SER A 32 15.91 2.73 -4.44
C SER A 32 14.60 2.68 -5.20
N VAL A 33 13.83 1.61 -5.07
CA VAL A 33 12.56 1.44 -5.76
C VAL A 33 11.43 1.41 -4.73
N ASN A 34 10.28 2.00 -5.09
CA ASN A 34 9.14 2.00 -4.19
C ASN A 34 8.61 0.59 -3.96
N ILE A 35 7.93 0.42 -2.83
CA ILE A 35 7.47 -0.90 -2.39
C ILE A 35 6.40 -1.50 -3.30
N TYR A 36 5.62 -0.66 -3.98
CA TYR A 36 4.59 -1.16 -4.88
C TYR A 36 5.22 -1.81 -6.11
N ASP A 37 6.15 -1.13 -6.75
CA ASP A 37 6.83 -1.64 -7.94
C ASP A 37 7.77 -2.80 -7.61
N LEU A 38 8.24 -2.89 -6.36
CA LEU A 38 9.00 -4.05 -5.90
C LEU A 38 8.14 -5.31 -5.76
N GLY A 39 6.83 -5.16 -5.74
CA GLY A 39 5.95 -6.31 -5.55
C GLY A 39 5.75 -6.69 -4.09
N LEU A 40 5.97 -5.76 -3.16
CA LEU A 40 5.77 -6.02 -1.74
C LEU A 40 4.32 -5.90 -1.31
N ILE A 41 3.47 -5.27 -2.11
CA ILE A 41 2.04 -5.15 -1.83
C ILE A 41 1.33 -6.33 -2.48
N TYR A 42 0.75 -7.19 -1.65
CA TYR A 42 0.10 -8.41 -2.13
C TYR A 42 -1.38 -8.22 -2.42
N ASP A 43 -2.04 -7.35 -1.66
CA ASP A 43 -3.47 -7.14 -1.85
C ASP A 43 -3.89 -5.80 -1.27
N ILE A 44 -4.90 -5.19 -1.89
CA ILE A 44 -5.55 -3.99 -1.39
C ILE A 44 -7.04 -4.25 -1.48
N GLU A 45 -7.69 -4.42 -0.33
CA GLU A 45 -9.13 -4.61 -0.26
C GLU A 45 -9.81 -3.35 0.22
N VAL A 46 -10.89 -2.97 -0.45
CA VAL A 46 -11.69 -1.82 -0.08
C VAL A 46 -13.09 -2.30 0.26
N ASP A 47 -13.54 -2.01 1.48
CA ASP A 47 -14.91 -2.29 1.90
C ASP A 47 -15.73 -1.02 1.66
N ASP A 48 -16.56 -1.07 0.62
CA ASP A 48 -17.35 0.08 0.19
C ASP A 48 -18.36 0.53 1.25
N LYS A 49 -18.85 -0.40 2.05
CA LYS A 49 -19.90 -0.09 3.02
C LYS A 49 -19.37 0.69 4.21
N ASN A 50 -18.20 0.33 4.69
CA ASN A 50 -17.63 0.89 5.90
C ASN A 50 -16.52 1.89 5.63
N GLY A 51 -16.03 1.98 4.39
CA GLY A 51 -14.90 2.82 4.07
C GLY A 51 -13.60 2.29 4.67
N TRP A 52 -13.50 0.98 4.83
CA TRP A 52 -12.32 0.33 5.41
C TRP A 52 -11.41 -0.17 4.31
N VAL A 53 -10.13 -0.04 4.55
CA VAL A 53 -9.09 -0.50 3.61
C VAL A 53 -8.20 -1.49 4.33
N THR A 54 -7.95 -2.63 3.70
CA THR A 54 -7.00 -3.62 4.21
C THR A 54 -5.88 -3.75 3.18
N ILE A 55 -4.66 -3.48 3.59
CA ILE A 55 -3.48 -3.60 2.73
C ILE A 55 -2.63 -4.73 3.25
N THR A 56 -2.47 -5.77 2.44
CA THR A 56 -1.62 -6.91 2.77
C THR A 56 -0.29 -6.75 2.06
N HIS A 57 0.79 -6.84 2.81
CA HIS A 57 2.13 -6.65 2.28
C HIS A 57 3.10 -7.65 2.87
N THR A 58 4.26 -7.74 2.25
CA THR A 58 5.38 -8.49 2.80
C THR A 58 6.61 -7.59 2.92
N LEU A 59 7.67 -8.15 3.46
CA LEU A 59 8.96 -7.49 3.58
C LEU A 59 10.00 -8.35 2.87
N THR A 60 11.12 -7.73 2.48
CA THR A 60 12.23 -8.46 1.85
C THR A 60 12.91 -9.42 2.83
N SER A 61 12.75 -9.17 4.14
CA SER A 61 13.31 -10.01 5.19
C SER A 61 12.43 -9.95 6.42
N ALA A 62 12.25 -11.08 7.10
CA ALA A 62 11.52 -11.15 8.35
C ALA A 62 12.22 -10.34 9.47
N PHE A 63 13.50 -10.05 9.30
CA PHE A 63 14.30 -9.32 10.29
C PHE A 63 14.61 -7.89 9.84
N CYS A 64 13.75 -7.31 9.01
CA CYS A 64 13.93 -5.94 8.54
C CYS A 64 13.88 -4.96 9.71
N PRO A 65 14.97 -4.20 9.99
CA PRO A 65 14.98 -3.26 11.11
C PRO A 65 14.06 -2.05 10.89
N PHE A 66 13.60 -1.84 9.67
CA PHE A 66 12.73 -0.73 9.32
C PHE A 66 11.27 -1.14 9.14
N ALA A 67 10.90 -2.35 9.60
CA ALA A 67 9.56 -2.89 9.41
C ALA A 67 8.48 -1.96 9.95
N ASP A 68 8.67 -1.42 11.15
CA ASP A 68 7.70 -0.52 11.77
C ASP A 68 7.53 0.77 10.97
N ASN A 69 8.60 1.30 10.41
CA ASN A 69 8.55 2.50 9.59
C ASN A 69 7.79 2.23 8.29
N ILE A 70 8.02 1.08 7.68
CA ILE A 70 7.33 0.71 6.44
C ILE A 70 5.84 0.54 6.71
N VAL A 71 5.48 -0.13 7.80
CA VAL A 71 4.07 -0.32 8.17
C VAL A 71 3.40 1.04 8.41
N ALA A 72 4.06 1.96 9.10
CA ALA A 72 3.54 3.29 9.33
C ALA A 72 3.34 4.05 8.01
N ASP A 73 4.29 3.95 7.10
CA ASP A 73 4.20 4.62 5.81
C ASP A 73 3.08 4.03 4.93
N ILE A 74 2.89 2.71 4.97
CA ILE A 74 1.79 2.06 4.25
C ILE A 74 0.45 2.51 4.84
N THR A 75 0.35 2.58 6.16
CA THR A 75 -0.87 3.04 6.82
C THR A 75 -1.20 4.47 6.38
N ALA A 76 -0.20 5.35 6.39
CA ALA A 76 -0.39 6.73 5.94
C ALA A 76 -0.83 6.79 4.47
N ALA A 77 -0.25 5.94 3.62
CA ALA A 77 -0.61 5.87 2.21
C ALA A 77 -2.08 5.44 2.02
N GLY A 78 -2.56 4.59 2.91
CA GLY A 78 -3.96 4.16 2.88
C GLY A 78 -4.94 5.26 3.26
N TYR A 79 -4.49 6.24 4.03
CA TYR A 79 -5.35 7.34 4.47
C TYR A 79 -5.26 8.60 3.60
N LEU A 80 -4.10 8.88 3.03
CA LEU A 80 -3.83 10.18 2.39
C LEU A 80 -4.73 10.39 1.17
N ASN A 81 -5.69 11.31 1.32
CA ASN A 81 -6.63 11.69 0.25
C ASN A 81 -7.44 10.53 -0.31
N THR A 82 -7.62 9.46 0.47
CA THR A 82 -8.29 8.25 -0.01
C THR A 82 -9.73 8.12 0.46
N ASP A 83 -10.15 8.97 1.40
CA ASP A 83 -11.46 8.92 2.06
C ASP A 83 -11.67 7.65 2.90
N ALA A 84 -10.61 6.95 3.25
CA ALA A 84 -10.72 5.77 4.10
C ALA A 84 -11.10 6.15 5.53
N ASN A 85 -12.03 5.42 6.12
CA ASN A 85 -12.39 5.58 7.52
C ASN A 85 -11.44 4.82 8.43
N HIS A 86 -10.90 3.70 7.94
CA HIS A 86 -10.00 2.86 8.70
C HIS A 86 -9.07 2.13 7.73
N VAL A 87 -7.82 2.07 8.08
CA VAL A 87 -6.82 1.32 7.30
C VAL A 87 -6.18 0.29 8.21
N GLU A 88 -6.24 -0.96 7.79
CA GLU A 88 -5.56 -2.06 8.46
C GLU A 88 -4.43 -2.54 7.56
N VAL A 89 -3.24 -2.69 8.12
CA VAL A 89 -2.07 -3.19 7.40
C VAL A 89 -1.72 -4.56 7.95
N VAL A 90 -1.69 -5.56 7.06
CA VAL A 90 -1.39 -6.94 7.42
C VAL A 90 -0.05 -7.32 6.82
N THR A 91 0.89 -7.74 7.65
CA THR A 91 2.19 -8.22 7.21
C THR A 91 2.15 -9.73 7.09
N THR A 92 2.54 -10.26 5.94
CA THR A 92 2.58 -11.70 5.72
C THR A 92 3.90 -12.08 5.05
N PHE A 93 4.34 -13.30 5.30
CA PHE A 93 5.50 -13.89 4.64
C PHE A 93 5.11 -15.12 3.81
N ASP A 94 3.83 -15.24 3.50
CA ASP A 94 3.30 -16.33 2.68
C ASP A 94 2.41 -15.76 1.56
N PRO A 95 2.85 -15.87 0.31
CA PRO A 95 4.12 -16.45 -0.13
C PRO A 95 5.31 -15.57 0.24
N PRO A 96 6.50 -16.15 0.39
CA PRO A 96 7.67 -15.36 0.70
C PRO A 96 8.08 -14.50 -0.51
N PHE A 97 8.67 -13.33 -0.22
CA PHE A 97 9.19 -12.47 -1.27
C PHE A 97 10.41 -13.13 -1.94
N THR A 98 10.42 -13.12 -3.26
CA THR A 98 11.54 -13.61 -4.06
C THR A 98 11.83 -12.62 -5.19
N ILE A 99 12.99 -12.74 -5.81
CA ILE A 99 13.36 -11.88 -6.94
C ILE A 99 12.33 -12.04 -8.08
N GLU A 100 11.79 -13.24 -8.26
CA GLU A 100 10.79 -13.49 -9.29
C GLU A 100 9.48 -12.75 -9.02
N SER A 101 9.24 -12.34 -7.79
CA SER A 101 8.06 -11.53 -7.44
C SER A 101 8.16 -10.10 -7.97
N VAL A 102 9.37 -9.64 -8.30
CA VAL A 102 9.60 -8.29 -8.78
C VAL A 102 9.31 -8.24 -10.28
N PRO A 103 8.56 -7.25 -10.76
CA PRO A 103 8.33 -7.12 -12.20
C PRO A 103 9.63 -7.03 -12.97
N GLU A 104 9.65 -7.59 -14.18
CA GLU A 104 10.86 -7.66 -14.98
C GLU A 104 11.48 -6.28 -15.21
N GLU A 105 10.66 -5.28 -15.51
CA GLU A 105 11.15 -3.92 -15.74
C GLU A 105 11.87 -3.38 -14.51
N THR A 106 11.33 -3.63 -13.33
CA THR A 106 11.95 -3.19 -12.09
C THR A 106 13.25 -3.93 -11.83
N ARG A 107 13.28 -5.24 -12.11
CA ARG A 107 14.50 -6.01 -11.95
C ARG A 107 15.61 -5.49 -12.85
N MET A 108 15.27 -5.12 -14.09
CA MET A 108 16.23 -4.55 -15.02
C MET A 108 16.81 -3.24 -14.49
N MET A 109 15.97 -2.38 -13.90
CA MET A 109 16.43 -1.13 -13.30
C MET A 109 17.38 -1.35 -12.14
N LEU A 110 17.15 -2.41 -11.37
CA LEU A 110 17.95 -2.74 -10.20
C LEU A 110 19.19 -3.57 -10.52
N GLY A 111 19.28 -4.09 -11.72
CA GLY A 111 20.36 -4.99 -12.09
C GLY A 111 20.20 -6.41 -11.55
N TRP A 112 18.98 -6.80 -11.29
CA TRP A 112 18.67 -8.11 -10.69
C TRP A 112 18.38 -9.20 -11.73
#